data_a5e73deaec4550b94eab0946527e9915
#
_entry.id   a5e73deaec4550b94eab0946527e9915
#
_cell.length_a   1.000
_cell.length_b   1.000
_cell.length_c   1.000
_cell.angle_alpha   90.00
_cell.angle_beta   90.00
_cell.angle_gamma   90.00
#
_symmetry.space_group_name_H-M   'P 1'
#
loop_
_entity.id
_entity.type
_entity.pdbx_description
1 polymer ?
#
loop_
_entity_poly.entity_id
_entity_poly.type
_entity_poly.pdbx_seq_one_letter_code
_entity_poly.pdbx_strand_id
1 'polypeptide(L)'
;VRKGGVDGVITFSELAAIFMAKGIDVREEEAADLGDTTKFADCREFAVSTGVAGCVLSRVEDPASIRTQPINGVDKKMFRLMKTWEKRAPEVDLIEVMCCEEGCLNGPGTIVKPMVAKKLRGGNKAATPVKSVKSSI
;
A
#
# COMPACT_ATOMS: atom_id res chain seq x y z
N VAL A 1 -3.83 -5.88 22.06
CA VAL A 1 -4.63 -6.69 21.13
C VAL A 1 -6.06 -6.69 21.63
N ARG A 2 -7.06 -6.31 20.82
CA ARG A 2 -8.47 -6.35 21.19
C ARG A 2 -9.00 -7.79 21.13
N LYS A 3 -9.81 -8.18 22.09
CA LYS A 3 -10.46 -9.50 22.16
C LYS A 3 -11.27 -9.73 20.87
N GLY A 4 -10.94 -10.77 20.08
CA GLY A 4 -11.60 -11.12 18.83
C GLY A 4 -11.03 -10.45 17.56
N GLY A 5 -9.84 -9.82 17.64
CA GLY A 5 -9.18 -9.19 16.51
C GLY A 5 -8.01 -10.02 15.97
N VAL A 6 -6.80 -9.50 16.13
CA VAL A 6 -5.54 -10.08 15.66
C VAL A 6 -4.77 -10.65 16.85
N ASP A 7 -4.25 -11.86 16.74
CA ASP A 7 -3.51 -12.54 17.82
C ASP A 7 -2.11 -11.97 18.02
N GLY A 8 -1.50 -11.45 16.96
CA GLY A 8 -0.18 -10.83 17.01
C GLY A 8 0.07 -9.92 15.83
N VAL A 9 1.06 -9.04 15.98
CA VAL A 9 1.57 -8.16 14.93
C VAL A 9 3.07 -8.28 14.91
N ILE A 10 3.66 -8.55 13.77
CA ILE A 10 5.10 -8.64 13.56
C ILE A 10 5.55 -7.68 12.45
N THR A 11 6.76 -7.18 12.57
CA THR A 11 7.43 -6.39 11.54
C THR A 11 8.11 -7.28 10.49
N PHE A 12 8.53 -6.71 9.38
CA PHE A 12 9.31 -7.45 8.38
C PHE A 12 10.64 -7.97 8.93
N SER A 13 11.29 -7.22 9.84
CA SER A 13 12.52 -7.67 10.50
C SER A 13 12.29 -8.87 11.41
N GLU A 14 11.19 -8.90 12.14
CA GLU A 14 10.80 -10.05 12.96
C GLU A 14 10.43 -11.26 12.12
N LEU A 15 9.71 -11.06 11.01
CA LEU A 15 9.41 -12.13 10.08
C LEU A 15 10.68 -12.72 9.46
N ALA A 16 11.63 -11.86 9.04
CA ALA A 16 12.92 -12.30 8.52
C ALA A 16 13.69 -13.12 9.56
N ALA A 17 13.69 -12.69 10.84
CA ALA A 17 14.32 -13.45 11.93
C ALA A 17 13.67 -14.83 12.13
N ILE A 18 12.35 -14.94 12.00
CA ILE A 18 11.62 -16.21 12.06
C ILE A 18 12.05 -17.14 10.91
N PHE A 19 12.15 -16.62 9.69
CA PHE A 19 12.61 -17.41 8.53
C PHE A 19 14.03 -17.91 8.73
N MET A 20 14.95 -17.04 9.17
CA MET A 20 16.33 -17.43 9.48
C MET A 20 16.39 -18.51 10.55
N ALA A 21 15.64 -18.37 11.65
CA ALA A 21 15.61 -19.33 12.74
C ALA A 21 15.06 -20.71 12.31
N LYS A 22 14.18 -20.74 11.30
CA LYS A 22 13.61 -21.96 10.73
C LYS A 22 14.39 -22.50 9.54
N GLY A 23 15.47 -21.85 9.10
CA GLY A 23 16.24 -22.24 7.93
C GLY A 23 15.48 -22.08 6.60
N ILE A 24 14.48 -21.20 6.56
CA ILE A 24 13.67 -20.96 5.34
C ILE A 24 14.38 -19.91 4.49
N ASP A 25 14.78 -20.24 3.27
CA ASP A 25 15.20 -19.29 2.24
C ASP A 25 14.03 -19.06 1.28
N VAL A 26 13.36 -17.94 1.39
CA VAL A 26 12.19 -17.59 0.56
C VAL A 26 12.47 -17.53 -0.94
N ARG A 27 13.74 -17.52 -1.36
CA ARG A 27 14.14 -17.54 -2.78
C ARG A 27 14.15 -18.97 -3.36
N GLU A 28 14.22 -19.96 -2.48
CA GLU A 28 14.26 -21.39 -2.83
C GLU A 28 12.90 -22.08 -2.67
N GLU A 29 11.95 -21.38 -2.03
CA GLU A 29 10.60 -21.90 -1.86
C GLU A 29 9.79 -21.84 -3.15
N GLU A 30 9.00 -22.88 -3.39
CA GLU A 30 8.08 -22.91 -4.53
C GLU A 30 7.00 -21.82 -4.40
N ALA A 31 6.73 -21.15 -5.52
CA ALA A 31 5.65 -20.16 -5.55
C ALA A 31 4.29 -20.86 -5.41
N ALA A 32 3.51 -20.45 -4.41
CA ALA A 32 2.15 -20.94 -4.27
C ALA A 32 1.25 -20.38 -5.38
N ASP A 33 0.41 -21.24 -5.95
CA ASP A 33 -0.66 -20.79 -6.85
C ASP A 33 -1.76 -20.11 -6.01
N LEU A 34 -1.89 -18.82 -6.17
CA LEU A 34 -2.94 -18.00 -5.51
C LEU A 34 -4.22 -17.91 -6.35
N GLY A 35 -4.31 -18.67 -7.45
CA GLY A 35 -5.42 -18.60 -8.40
C GLY A 35 -5.47 -17.26 -9.15
N ASP A 36 -6.65 -16.91 -9.66
CA ASP A 36 -6.82 -15.64 -10.40
C ASP A 36 -6.79 -14.41 -9.45
N THR A 37 -5.65 -13.77 -9.38
CA THR A 37 -5.44 -12.53 -8.61
C THR A 37 -5.56 -11.27 -9.46
N THR A 38 -5.92 -11.37 -10.74
CA THR A 38 -6.00 -10.23 -11.67
C THR A 38 -7.04 -9.21 -11.23
N LYS A 39 -8.14 -9.64 -10.59
CA LYS A 39 -9.21 -8.80 -10.06
C LYS A 39 -8.73 -7.78 -9.01
N PHE A 40 -7.60 -8.06 -8.39
CA PHE A 40 -7.03 -7.22 -7.32
C PHE A 40 -5.73 -6.53 -7.75
N ALA A 41 -5.42 -6.53 -9.05
CA ALA A 41 -4.17 -5.96 -9.55
C ALA A 41 -3.99 -4.49 -9.13
N ASP A 42 -5.04 -3.69 -9.22
CA ASP A 42 -5.04 -2.28 -8.83
C ASP A 42 -4.86 -2.08 -7.32
N CYS A 43 -5.35 -3.04 -6.52
CA CYS A 43 -5.26 -2.98 -5.06
C CYS A 43 -3.89 -3.41 -4.50
N ARG A 44 -3.01 -3.98 -5.33
CA ARG A 44 -1.63 -4.32 -4.92
C ARG A 44 -0.77 -3.09 -4.65
N GLU A 45 -1.22 -1.92 -5.09
CA GLU A 45 -0.54 -0.65 -4.87
C GLU A 45 -0.79 -0.05 -3.47
N PHE A 46 -1.63 -0.65 -2.64
CA PHE A 46 -2.00 -0.12 -1.30
C PHE A 46 -0.81 0.14 -0.38
N ALA A 47 0.30 -0.57 -0.58
CA ALA A 47 1.51 -0.39 0.20
C ALA A 47 2.28 0.91 -0.11
N VAL A 48 1.92 1.63 -1.16
CA VAL A 48 2.58 2.86 -1.60
C VAL A 48 1.67 4.06 -1.51
N SER A 49 2.27 5.24 -1.30
CA SER A 49 1.54 6.50 -1.38
C SER A 49 0.89 6.65 -2.77
N THR A 50 -0.33 7.11 -2.79
CA THR A 50 -1.26 7.22 -3.94
C THR A 50 -1.87 5.89 -4.41
N GLY A 51 -1.51 4.77 -3.82
CA GLY A 51 -1.99 3.47 -4.27
C GLY A 51 -3.44 3.19 -3.90
N VAL A 52 -3.88 3.61 -2.72
CA VAL A 52 -5.29 3.47 -2.30
C VAL A 52 -6.17 4.41 -3.10
N ALA A 53 -5.77 5.68 -3.24
CA ALA A 53 -6.48 6.64 -4.08
C ALA A 53 -6.57 6.16 -5.53
N GLY A 54 -5.49 5.64 -6.09
CA GLY A 54 -5.48 5.06 -7.45
C GLY A 54 -6.45 3.90 -7.61
N CYS A 55 -6.53 3.00 -6.61
CA CYS A 55 -7.50 1.91 -6.64
C CYS A 55 -8.95 2.40 -6.54
N VAL A 56 -9.21 3.43 -5.74
CA VAL A 56 -10.55 4.06 -5.66
C VAL A 56 -10.91 4.68 -7.01
N LEU A 57 -10.00 5.47 -7.58
CA LEU A 57 -10.21 6.15 -8.86
C LEU A 57 -10.43 5.17 -10.02
N SER A 58 -9.78 4.00 -9.99
CA SER A 58 -9.99 2.97 -11.03
C SER A 58 -11.39 2.36 -11.03
N ARG A 59 -12.20 2.64 -10.01
CA ARG A 59 -13.59 2.14 -9.85
C ARG A 59 -14.65 3.23 -10.03
N VAL A 60 -14.24 4.47 -10.27
CA VAL A 60 -15.12 5.61 -10.51
C VAL A 60 -15.32 5.78 -12.01
N GLU A 61 -16.55 6.12 -12.45
CA GLU A 61 -16.87 6.31 -13.87
C GLU A 61 -16.09 7.48 -14.49
N ASP A 62 -15.98 8.59 -13.76
CA ASP A 62 -15.20 9.76 -14.17
C ASP A 62 -14.12 10.10 -13.12
N PRO A 63 -12.94 9.46 -13.19
CA PRO A 63 -11.84 9.74 -12.25
C PRO A 63 -11.33 11.19 -12.34
N ALA A 64 -11.48 11.85 -13.48
CA ALA A 64 -10.98 13.20 -13.69
C ALA A 64 -11.81 14.25 -12.93
N SER A 65 -13.06 13.93 -12.59
CA SER A 65 -13.91 14.80 -11.78
C SER A 65 -13.54 14.80 -10.30
N ILE A 66 -12.77 13.82 -9.82
CA ILE A 66 -12.42 13.63 -8.42
C ILE A 66 -11.12 14.35 -8.10
N ARG A 67 -11.21 15.39 -7.27
CA ARG A 67 -10.03 16.11 -6.76
C ARG A 67 -9.42 15.32 -5.62
N THR A 68 -8.17 14.88 -5.79
CA THR A 68 -7.46 14.08 -4.79
C THR A 68 -6.34 14.85 -4.14
N GLN A 69 -6.12 14.60 -2.84
CA GLN A 69 -4.99 15.14 -2.09
C GLN A 69 -4.26 13.99 -1.38
N PRO A 70 -3.10 13.56 -1.88
CA PRO A 70 -2.29 12.59 -1.17
C PRO A 70 -1.46 13.28 -0.09
N ILE A 71 -1.40 12.66 1.10
CA ILE A 71 -0.50 13.03 2.19
C ILE A 71 0.50 11.89 2.33
N ASN A 72 1.75 12.16 1.96
CA ASN A 72 2.85 11.20 1.95
C ASN A 72 3.78 11.45 3.13
N GLY A 73 3.45 10.84 4.25
CA GLY A 73 4.11 11.06 5.54
C GLY A 73 3.41 12.10 6.42
N VAL A 74 3.17 11.76 7.67
CA VAL A 74 2.56 12.67 8.66
C VAL A 74 3.62 13.14 9.64
N ASP A 75 4.20 14.29 9.36
CA ASP A 75 5.08 15.00 10.26
C ASP A 75 4.30 15.95 11.19
N LYS A 76 5.02 16.65 12.07
CA LYS A 76 4.41 17.63 12.99
C LYS A 76 3.69 18.77 12.27
N LYS A 77 4.18 19.18 11.09
CA LYS A 77 3.58 20.25 10.29
C LYS A 77 2.28 19.76 9.66
N MET A 78 2.30 18.58 9.06
CA MET A 78 1.13 17.97 8.47
C MET A 78 0.06 17.68 9.52
N PHE A 79 0.44 17.16 10.69
CA PHE A 79 -0.49 16.93 11.78
C PHE A 79 -1.18 18.22 12.27
N ARG A 80 -0.44 19.34 12.34
CA ARG A 80 -1.04 20.65 12.66
C ARG A 80 -2.01 21.11 11.58
N LEU A 81 -1.68 20.92 10.32
CA LEU A 81 -2.56 21.24 9.20
C LEU A 81 -3.85 20.43 9.28
N MET A 82 -3.76 19.11 9.47
CA MET A 82 -4.94 18.24 9.58
C MET A 82 -5.89 18.67 10.73
N LYS A 83 -5.36 19.16 11.85
CA LYS A 83 -6.17 19.72 12.93
C LYS A 83 -7.00 20.94 12.52
N THR A 84 -6.57 21.69 11.52
CA THR A 84 -7.35 22.84 11.02
C THR A 84 -8.59 22.40 10.25
N TRP A 85 -8.63 21.14 9.77
CA TRP A 85 -9.75 20.61 9.00
C TRP A 85 -11.02 20.39 9.82
N GLU A 86 -10.90 20.36 11.16
CA GLU A 86 -12.06 20.39 12.05
C GLU A 86 -12.88 21.69 11.86
N LYS A 87 -12.21 22.79 11.52
CA LYS A 87 -12.83 24.11 11.32
C LYS A 87 -13.15 24.41 9.86
N ARG A 88 -12.29 23.96 8.97
CA ARG A 88 -12.43 24.14 7.52
C ARG A 88 -11.89 22.93 6.80
N ALA A 89 -12.80 22.11 6.29
CA ALA A 89 -12.45 20.98 5.46
C ALA A 89 -11.69 21.44 4.19
N PRO A 90 -10.70 20.68 3.70
CA PRO A 90 -10.06 20.97 2.43
C PRO A 90 -11.06 20.80 1.28
N GLU A 91 -10.90 21.60 0.23
CA GLU A 91 -11.78 21.60 -0.94
C GLU A 91 -11.37 20.50 -1.94
N VAL A 92 -11.38 19.24 -1.46
CA VAL A 92 -11.05 18.05 -2.23
C VAL A 92 -12.07 16.94 -1.95
N ASP A 93 -12.19 15.99 -2.86
CA ASP A 93 -13.20 14.95 -2.79
C ASP A 93 -12.65 13.67 -2.14
N LEU A 94 -11.33 13.45 -2.26
CA LEU A 94 -10.66 12.29 -1.69
C LEU A 94 -9.29 12.68 -1.09
N ILE A 95 -9.07 12.30 0.16
CA ILE A 95 -7.77 12.47 0.83
C ILE A 95 -7.23 11.08 1.16
N GLU A 96 -6.04 10.78 0.66
CA GLU A 96 -5.28 9.61 1.08
C GLU A 96 -4.22 10.03 2.09
N VAL A 97 -4.17 9.37 3.25
CA VAL A 97 -3.18 9.69 4.28
C VAL A 97 -2.29 8.48 4.53
N MET A 98 -1.01 8.58 4.20
CA MET A 98 0.02 7.64 4.59
C MET A 98 0.82 8.21 5.76
N CYS A 99 0.84 7.52 6.91
CA CYS A 99 1.61 7.96 8.08
C CYS A 99 3.11 7.98 7.81
N CYS A 100 3.61 6.98 7.08
CA CYS A 100 5.01 6.90 6.66
C CYS A 100 5.18 7.50 5.27
N GLU A 101 6.24 8.28 5.06
CA GLU A 101 6.66 8.72 3.74
C GLU A 101 6.94 7.49 2.87
N GLU A 102 6.47 7.48 1.63
CA GLU A 102 6.52 6.30 0.72
C GLU A 102 5.62 5.12 1.15
N GLY A 103 4.72 5.33 2.11
CA GLY A 103 3.79 4.31 2.60
C GLY A 103 4.49 3.17 3.34
N CYS A 104 4.01 1.94 3.18
CA CYS A 104 4.56 0.76 3.85
C CYS A 104 5.98 0.39 3.40
N LEU A 105 6.46 0.92 2.26
CA LEU A 105 7.83 0.68 1.80
C LEU A 105 8.87 1.32 2.71
N ASN A 106 8.48 2.28 3.54
CA ASN A 106 9.32 2.97 4.51
C ASN A 106 8.72 2.89 5.93
N GLY A 107 7.91 1.89 6.18
CA GLY A 107 7.29 1.66 7.48
C GLY A 107 8.28 1.15 8.52
N PRO A 108 7.90 1.15 9.82
CA PRO A 108 8.69 0.58 10.90
C PRO A 108 9.02 -0.89 10.64
N GLY A 109 10.30 -1.26 10.83
CA GLY A 109 10.76 -2.64 10.69
C GLY A 109 10.93 -3.11 9.24
N THR A 110 10.90 -2.22 8.23
CA THR A 110 11.33 -2.57 6.87
C THR A 110 12.84 -2.82 6.84
N ILE A 111 13.26 -3.82 6.06
CA ILE A 111 14.65 -4.28 6.00
C ILE A 111 15.42 -3.77 4.78
N VAL A 112 14.74 -3.14 3.84
CA VAL A 112 15.33 -2.55 2.64
C VAL A 112 15.00 -1.07 2.52
N LYS A 113 15.89 -0.32 1.87
CA LYS A 113 15.63 1.11 1.60
C LYS A 113 14.43 1.28 0.65
N PRO A 114 13.58 2.30 0.82
CA PRO A 114 12.37 2.51 0.01
C PRO A 114 12.63 2.54 -1.50
N MET A 115 13.74 3.15 -1.94
CA MET A 115 14.13 3.17 -3.35
C MET A 115 14.39 1.77 -3.92
N VAL A 116 15.01 0.89 -3.13
CA VAL A 116 15.26 -0.51 -3.54
C VAL A 116 13.93 -1.26 -3.59
N ALA A 117 13.10 -1.12 -2.58
CA ALA A 117 11.77 -1.74 -2.54
C ALA A 117 10.90 -1.31 -3.74
N LYS A 118 10.91 -0.01 -4.08
CA LYS A 118 10.23 0.52 -5.28
C LYS A 118 10.72 -0.13 -6.57
N LYS A 119 12.04 -0.25 -6.73
CA LYS A 119 12.65 -0.85 -7.93
C LYS A 119 12.28 -2.33 -8.06
N LEU A 120 12.39 -3.10 -6.98
CA LEU A 120 12.02 -4.51 -6.96
C LEU A 120 10.53 -4.71 -7.28
N ARG A 121 9.67 -3.89 -6.71
CA ARG A 121 8.24 -3.91 -6.99
C ARG A 121 7.92 -3.55 -8.45
N GLY A 122 8.60 -2.56 -9.02
CA GLY A 122 8.44 -2.17 -10.43
C GLY A 122 8.78 -3.32 -11.38
N GLY A 123 9.82 -4.11 -11.09
CA GLY A 123 10.16 -5.32 -11.82
C GLY A 123 9.04 -6.38 -11.75
N ASN A 124 8.44 -6.57 -10.59
CA ASN A 124 7.33 -7.51 -10.41
C ASN A 124 6.01 -7.06 -11.07
N LYS A 125 5.80 -5.75 -11.25
CA LYS A 125 4.67 -5.23 -12.03
C LYS A 125 4.71 -5.67 -13.49
N ALA A 126 5.88 -5.66 -14.10
CA ALA A 126 6.07 -6.08 -15.50
C ALA A 126 5.79 -7.58 -15.69
N ALA A 127 5.94 -8.39 -14.65
CA ALA A 127 5.70 -9.83 -14.69
C ALA A 127 4.21 -10.22 -14.57
N THR A 128 3.32 -9.27 -14.24
CA THR A 128 1.88 -9.54 -14.14
C THR A 128 1.16 -8.79 -15.28
N PRO A 129 0.70 -9.47 -16.33
CA PRO A 129 -0.06 -8.82 -17.40
C PRO A 129 -1.39 -8.32 -16.82
N VAL A 130 -1.49 -7.02 -16.62
CA VAL A 130 -2.77 -6.36 -16.30
C VAL A 130 -3.59 -6.30 -17.58
N LYS A 131 -4.44 -7.31 -17.80
CA LYS A 131 -5.53 -7.19 -18.77
C LYS A 131 -6.59 -6.28 -18.13
N SER A 132 -6.76 -5.10 -18.68
CA SER A 132 -7.88 -4.24 -18.34
C SER A 132 -9.19 -5.01 -18.59
N VAL A 133 -9.87 -5.39 -17.54
CA VAL A 133 -11.22 -5.92 -17.65
C VAL A 133 -12.13 -4.72 -17.90
N LYS A 134 -12.52 -4.53 -19.17
CA LYS A 134 -13.69 -3.72 -19.47
C LYS A 134 -14.86 -4.41 -18.79
N SER A 135 -15.41 -3.80 -17.75
CA SER A 135 -16.67 -4.26 -17.17
C SER A 135 -17.76 -4.04 -18.19
N SER A 136 -18.24 -5.12 -18.77
CA SER A 136 -19.54 -5.12 -19.42
C SER A 136 -20.56 -5.34 -18.30
N ILE A 137 -21.28 -4.30 -17.95
CA ILE A 137 -22.57 -4.37 -17.26
C ILE A 137 -23.64 -4.18 -18.31
#